data_49b6ce65e5a37043cb08beeab2c7ce3e
#
_entry.id   49b6ce65e5a37043cb08beeab2c7ce3e
#
_cell.length_a   1.000
_cell.length_b   1.000
_cell.length_c   1.000
_cell.angle_alpha   90.00
_cell.angle_beta   90.00
_cell.angle_gamma   90.00
#
_symmetry.space_group_name_H-M   'P 1'
#
loop_
_entity.id
_entity.type
_entity.pdbx_description
1 polymer ?
#
loop_
_entity_poly.entity_id
_entity_poly.type
_entity_poly.pdbx_seq_one_letter_code
_entity_poly.pdbx_strand_id
1 'polypeptide(L)'
;MESMVKSAKSAIHYAISDRRISASEFLTLCTDIANLLNERPIGVTPGSDSEINILTPNCLLLGRPVAPNPGGYSSKVSHKCRLQVIEAIMSDFWARWTELYDPTLMTQSKWHGKEQRNLKVNDVVVVADSNALRGRYFIARVCEIFPSQDGQVRKVSLEYKSFRVGSRASDYVVNKVIRITRSVRKLALLVPCDD
;
A
#
# COMPACT_ATOMS: atom_id res chain seq x y z
N MET A 1 6.14 10.67 13.02
CA MET A 1 6.36 11.41 11.74
C MET A 1 7.83 11.37 11.29
N GLU A 2 8.76 11.53 12.17
CA GLU A 2 10.21 11.57 11.86
C GLU A 2 10.76 10.27 11.24
N SER A 3 10.30 9.10 11.70
CA SER A 3 10.70 7.80 11.15
C SER A 3 10.28 7.62 9.68
N MET A 4 9.08 8.08 9.32
CA MET A 4 8.57 7.98 7.94
C MET A 4 9.37 8.86 6.97
N VAL A 5 9.72 10.09 7.39
CA VAL A 5 10.59 10.99 6.60
C VAL A 5 11.98 10.38 6.41
N LYS A 6 12.51 9.74 7.45
CA LYS A 6 13.81 9.04 7.36
C LYS A 6 13.75 7.89 6.36
N SER A 7 12.71 7.06 6.41
CA SER A 7 12.50 5.96 5.47
C SER A 7 12.34 6.48 4.03
N ALA A 8 11.57 7.56 3.83
CA ALA A 8 11.40 8.18 2.51
C ALA A 8 12.73 8.70 1.95
N LYS A 9 13.53 9.43 2.76
CA LYS A 9 14.86 9.91 2.34
C LYS A 9 15.78 8.75 1.98
N SER A 10 15.79 7.67 2.78
CA SER A 10 16.59 6.47 2.49
C SER A 10 16.17 5.81 1.19
N ALA A 11 14.86 5.70 0.93
CA ALA A 11 14.35 5.14 -0.32
C ALA A 11 14.66 6.01 -1.53
N ILE A 12 14.58 7.35 -1.41
CA ILE A 12 14.97 8.29 -2.47
C ILE A 12 16.45 8.15 -2.81
N HIS A 13 17.29 8.14 -1.78
CA HIS A 13 18.73 8.01 -1.97
C HIS A 13 19.09 6.70 -2.69
N TYR A 14 18.47 5.60 -2.28
CA TYR A 14 18.64 4.30 -2.93
C TYR A 14 18.17 4.33 -4.40
N ALA A 15 17.01 4.91 -4.67
CA ALA A 15 16.41 4.93 -6.00
C ALA A 15 17.19 5.81 -7.00
N ILE A 16 17.73 6.93 -6.55
CA ILE A 16 18.54 7.79 -7.40
C ILE A 16 19.89 7.13 -7.67
N SER A 17 20.53 6.55 -6.63
CA SER A 17 21.86 5.92 -6.74
C SER A 17 22.85 6.80 -7.55
N ASP A 18 23.45 6.26 -8.62
CA ASP A 18 24.41 6.96 -9.49
C ASP A 18 23.76 7.65 -10.69
N ARG A 19 22.42 7.69 -10.76
CA ARG A 19 21.71 8.32 -11.88
C ARG A 19 21.86 9.83 -11.83
N ARG A 20 22.25 10.43 -12.95
CA ARG A 20 22.35 11.89 -13.08
C ARG A 20 20.97 12.45 -13.44
N ILE A 21 20.42 13.28 -12.58
CA ILE A 21 19.16 13.98 -12.75
C ILE A 21 19.36 15.49 -12.64
N SER A 22 18.61 16.27 -13.40
CA SER A 22 18.61 17.73 -13.31
C SER A 22 17.79 18.21 -12.09
N ALA A 23 17.95 19.48 -11.71
CA ALA A 23 17.19 20.07 -10.62
C ALA A 23 15.67 20.03 -10.87
N SER A 24 15.24 20.26 -12.11
CA SER A 24 13.81 20.18 -12.48
C SER A 24 13.25 18.77 -12.38
N GLU A 25 14.02 17.76 -12.82
CA GLU A 25 13.64 16.34 -12.69
C GLU A 25 13.58 15.91 -11.23
N PHE A 26 14.53 16.38 -10.41
CA PHE A 26 14.50 16.13 -8.98
C PHE A 26 13.26 16.73 -8.31
N LEU A 27 12.87 17.95 -8.68
CA LEU A 27 11.65 18.56 -8.17
C LEU A 27 10.41 17.76 -8.57
N THR A 28 10.31 17.32 -9.82
CA THR A 28 9.22 16.46 -10.31
C THR A 28 9.18 15.16 -9.52
N LEU A 29 10.34 14.51 -9.35
CA LEU A 29 10.46 13.27 -8.57
C LEU A 29 9.97 13.47 -7.13
N CYS A 30 10.36 14.55 -6.46
CA CYS A 30 9.91 14.86 -5.09
C CYS A 30 8.39 15.04 -5.02
N THR A 31 7.80 15.72 -6.01
CA THR A 31 6.35 15.94 -6.08
C THR A 31 5.59 14.62 -6.26
N ASP A 32 6.06 13.76 -7.16
CA ASP A 32 5.46 12.45 -7.41
C ASP A 32 5.60 11.52 -6.19
N ILE A 33 6.76 11.55 -5.53
CA ILE A 33 6.97 10.80 -4.28
C ILE A 33 6.03 11.30 -3.18
N ALA A 34 5.91 12.62 -3.00
CA ALA A 34 4.98 13.17 -2.02
C ALA A 34 3.54 12.72 -2.28
N ASN A 35 3.12 12.69 -3.54
CA ASN A 35 1.82 12.19 -3.94
C ASN A 35 1.66 10.71 -3.60
N LEU A 36 2.64 9.84 -3.92
CA LEU A 36 2.62 8.42 -3.57
C LEU A 36 2.53 8.18 -2.05
N LEU A 37 3.29 8.94 -1.26
CA LEU A 37 3.28 8.82 0.20
C LEU A 37 1.94 9.26 0.80
N ASN A 38 1.28 10.23 0.17
CA ASN A 38 -0.02 10.74 0.59
C ASN A 38 -1.21 9.87 0.11
N GLU A 39 -0.96 8.86 -0.70
CA GLU A 39 -1.95 7.81 -1.03
C GLU A 39 -1.98 6.67 0.00
N ARG A 40 -1.13 6.70 1.03
CA ARG A 40 -1.15 5.67 2.07
C ARG A 40 -2.50 5.67 2.79
N PRO A 41 -3.07 4.49 3.09
CA PRO A 41 -4.30 4.40 3.85
C PRO A 41 -4.05 4.84 5.31
N ILE A 42 -4.91 5.72 5.82
CA ILE A 42 -4.91 6.16 7.22
C ILE A 42 -6.18 5.79 7.96
N GLY A 43 -7.18 5.30 7.24
CA GLY A 43 -8.47 4.90 7.79
C GLY A 43 -9.45 4.55 6.68
N VAL A 44 -10.72 4.47 7.07
CA VAL A 44 -11.84 4.33 6.15
C VAL A 44 -12.87 5.43 6.45
N THR A 45 -13.57 5.89 5.41
CA THR A 45 -14.70 6.79 5.60
C THR A 45 -15.98 5.97 5.76
N PRO A 46 -16.95 6.44 6.57
CA PRO A 46 -18.27 5.83 6.62
C PRO A 46 -18.87 5.78 5.21
N GLY A 47 -19.23 4.61 4.76
CA GLY A 47 -19.83 4.37 3.44
C GLY A 47 -20.89 3.28 3.54
N SER A 48 -21.49 2.92 2.42
CA SER A 48 -22.41 1.78 2.39
C SER A 48 -21.64 0.50 2.73
N ASP A 49 -22.29 -0.42 3.44
CA ASP A 49 -21.70 -1.68 3.96
C ASP A 49 -20.99 -2.56 2.93
N SER A 50 -21.20 -2.30 1.64
CA SER A 50 -20.61 -3.06 0.54
C SER A 50 -19.28 -2.55 0.05
N GLU A 51 -18.85 -1.31 0.40
CA GLU A 51 -17.64 -0.71 -0.14
C GLU A 51 -16.72 -0.16 0.97
N ILE A 52 -15.44 -0.53 0.90
CA ILE A 52 -14.42 0.04 1.77
C ILE A 52 -13.92 1.32 1.11
N ASN A 53 -14.38 2.47 1.59
CA ASN A 53 -13.90 3.77 1.15
C ASN A 53 -12.65 4.15 1.95
N ILE A 54 -11.51 4.10 1.30
CA ILE A 54 -10.21 4.34 1.92
C ILE A 54 -10.01 5.83 2.14
N LEU A 55 -9.67 6.21 3.36
CA LEU A 55 -9.22 7.56 3.69
C LEU A 55 -7.71 7.65 3.55
N THR A 56 -7.24 8.60 2.76
CA THR A 56 -5.82 8.92 2.57
C THR A 56 -5.54 10.39 2.88
N PRO A 57 -4.29 10.78 3.17
CA PRO A 57 -3.92 12.19 3.25
C PRO A 57 -4.33 13.01 2.03
N ASN A 58 -4.23 12.44 0.82
CA ASN A 58 -4.68 13.13 -0.40
C ASN A 58 -6.19 13.40 -0.40
N CYS A 59 -7.01 12.50 0.14
CA CYS A 59 -8.44 12.76 0.29
C CYS A 59 -8.70 14.00 1.15
N LEU A 60 -7.91 14.19 2.21
CA LEU A 60 -8.04 15.34 3.10
C LEU A 60 -7.49 16.64 2.47
N LEU A 61 -6.38 16.55 1.74
CA LEU A 61 -5.72 17.70 1.13
C LEU A 61 -6.42 18.20 -0.12
N LEU A 62 -6.92 17.27 -0.95
CA LEU A 62 -7.45 17.56 -2.28
C LEU A 62 -8.99 17.45 -2.35
N GLY A 63 -9.64 16.99 -1.28
CA GLY A 63 -11.08 16.70 -1.26
C GLY A 63 -11.51 15.55 -2.16
N ARG A 64 -10.58 14.82 -2.75
CA ARG A 64 -10.82 13.67 -3.63
C ARG A 64 -9.64 12.70 -3.58
N PRO A 65 -9.86 11.40 -3.79
CA PRO A 65 -8.77 10.46 -4.01
C PRO A 65 -8.05 10.83 -5.33
N VAL A 66 -6.74 10.82 -5.31
CA VAL A 66 -5.96 10.91 -6.55
C VAL A 66 -6.06 9.55 -7.23
N ALA A 67 -6.39 9.53 -8.52
CA ALA A 67 -6.35 8.29 -9.28
C ALA A 67 -4.92 7.74 -9.24
N PRO A 68 -4.70 6.53 -8.70
CA PRO A 68 -3.37 5.97 -8.66
C PRO A 68 -2.86 5.86 -10.10
N ASN A 69 -1.68 6.44 -10.37
CA ASN A 69 -0.99 6.17 -11.60
C ASN A 69 -0.38 4.77 -11.47
N PRO A 70 -0.99 3.72 -12.01
CA PRO A 70 -0.48 2.38 -11.88
C PRO A 70 0.79 2.30 -12.71
N GLY A 71 1.92 2.62 -12.13
CA GLY A 71 3.19 2.41 -12.77
C GLY A 71 3.27 0.96 -13.25
N GLY A 72 3.31 0.76 -14.49
CA GLY A 72 3.32 -0.55 -15.14
C GLY A 72 3.95 -0.43 -16.51
N TYR A 73 4.89 0.49 -16.65
CA TYR A 73 5.62 0.62 -17.89
C TYR A 73 6.69 -0.45 -17.98
N SER A 74 6.69 -1.14 -19.11
CA SER A 74 7.58 -2.19 -19.55
C SER A 74 9.00 -2.02 -19.00
N SER A 75 9.56 -3.09 -18.46
CA SER A 75 10.94 -3.23 -18.00
C SER A 75 12.03 -3.01 -19.07
N LYS A 76 11.65 -2.70 -20.31
CA LYS A 76 12.59 -2.37 -21.39
C LYS A 76 12.76 -0.85 -21.49
N VAL A 77 13.41 -0.29 -20.48
CA VAL A 77 13.71 1.14 -20.43
C VAL A 77 14.90 1.43 -21.34
N SER A 78 14.67 2.16 -22.42
CA SER A 78 15.75 2.80 -23.17
C SER A 78 16.23 4.02 -22.38
N HIS A 79 17.51 4.03 -21.96
CA HIS A 79 18.11 5.16 -21.20
C HIS A 79 18.12 6.50 -21.96
N LYS A 80 17.64 6.53 -23.20
CA LYS A 80 17.59 7.74 -24.04
C LYS A 80 16.42 8.66 -23.72
N CYS A 81 15.35 8.16 -23.06
CA CYS A 81 14.19 8.97 -22.72
C CYS A 81 14.22 9.36 -21.24
N ARG A 82 14.30 10.67 -20.96
CA ARG A 82 14.37 11.19 -19.57
C ARG A 82 13.16 10.82 -18.72
N LEU A 83 11.96 10.75 -19.29
CA LEU A 83 10.75 10.30 -18.60
C LEU A 83 10.87 8.84 -18.14
N GLN A 84 11.48 7.97 -18.93
CA GLN A 84 11.70 6.58 -18.56
C GLN A 84 12.70 6.44 -17.40
N VAL A 85 13.67 7.35 -17.31
CA VAL A 85 14.61 7.39 -16.17
C VAL A 85 13.87 7.75 -14.89
N ILE A 86 12.99 8.76 -14.92
CA ILE A 86 12.17 9.15 -13.77
C ILE A 86 11.24 7.99 -13.38
N GLU A 87 10.57 7.35 -14.33
CA GLU A 87 9.72 6.19 -14.08
C GLU A 87 10.47 5.02 -13.44
N ALA A 88 11.70 4.77 -13.90
CA ALA A 88 12.54 3.74 -13.29
C ALA A 88 12.91 4.10 -11.84
N ILE A 89 13.30 5.36 -11.59
CA ILE A 89 13.59 5.84 -10.22
C ILE A 89 12.36 5.70 -9.33
N MET A 90 11.18 6.06 -9.83
CA MET A 90 9.93 5.95 -9.08
C MET A 90 9.58 4.49 -8.74
N SER A 91 9.88 3.55 -9.64
CA SER A 91 9.67 2.12 -9.40
C SER A 91 10.64 1.57 -8.35
N ASP A 92 11.92 1.95 -8.43
CA ASP A 92 12.94 1.57 -7.44
C ASP A 92 12.64 2.20 -6.06
N PHE A 93 12.18 3.47 -6.06
CA PHE A 93 11.71 4.13 -4.84
C PHE A 93 10.57 3.36 -4.19
N TRP A 94 9.55 2.98 -4.97
CA TRP A 94 8.38 2.27 -4.46
C TRP A 94 8.75 0.91 -3.86
N ALA A 95 9.58 0.14 -4.57
CA ALA A 95 10.07 -1.15 -4.06
C ALA A 95 10.81 -0.98 -2.73
N ARG A 96 11.71 0.00 -2.64
CA ARG A 96 12.46 0.26 -1.41
C ARG A 96 11.59 0.84 -0.29
N TRP A 97 10.63 1.70 -0.64
CA TRP A 97 9.68 2.27 0.30
C TRP A 97 8.86 1.18 0.98
N THR A 98 8.26 0.27 0.22
CA THR A 98 7.45 -0.83 0.77
C THR A 98 8.27 -1.74 1.67
N GLU A 99 9.52 -2.06 1.31
CA GLU A 99 10.43 -2.81 2.18
C GLU A 99 10.67 -2.12 3.54
N LEU A 100 10.76 -0.80 3.58
CA LEU A 100 11.04 -0.04 4.80
C LEU A 100 9.76 0.28 5.59
N TYR A 101 8.66 0.52 4.89
CA TYR A 101 7.42 1.01 5.49
C TYR A 101 6.50 -0.11 5.96
N ASP A 102 6.29 -1.15 5.14
CA ASP A 102 5.36 -2.24 5.47
C ASP A 102 5.68 -2.91 6.83
N PRO A 103 6.94 -3.20 7.17
CA PRO A 103 7.26 -3.76 8.48
C PRO A 103 6.92 -2.84 9.66
N THR A 104 6.85 -1.51 9.43
CA THR A 104 6.49 -0.56 10.50
C THR A 104 5.00 -0.57 10.81
N LEU A 105 4.18 -0.99 9.86
CA LEU A 105 2.74 -1.16 10.05
C LEU A 105 2.38 -2.49 10.72
N MET A 106 3.26 -3.48 10.57
CA MET A 106 3.03 -4.80 11.12
C MET A 106 3.38 -4.84 12.60
N THR A 107 2.53 -5.48 13.35
CA THR A 107 2.75 -5.67 14.77
C THR A 107 3.92 -6.61 15.03
N GLN A 108 5.00 -6.08 15.60
CA GLN A 108 6.16 -6.90 15.99
C GLN A 108 5.88 -7.58 17.33
N SER A 109 5.54 -8.86 17.28
CA SER A 109 5.09 -9.64 18.44
C SER A 109 6.20 -10.01 19.46
N LYS A 110 7.47 -9.61 19.26
CA LYS A 110 8.59 -10.21 20.01
C LYS A 110 9.11 -9.41 21.19
N TRP A 111 8.78 -8.14 21.36
CA TRP A 111 9.57 -7.32 22.30
C TRP A 111 8.84 -6.70 23.47
N HIS A 112 7.53 -6.66 23.49
CA HIS A 112 6.79 -6.14 24.63
C HIS A 112 5.56 -7.01 24.87
N GLY A 113 5.48 -7.63 26.04
CA GLY A 113 4.41 -8.52 26.49
C GLY A 113 3.01 -7.88 26.63
N LYS A 114 2.65 -6.97 25.76
CA LYS A 114 1.27 -6.51 25.58
C LYS A 114 0.56 -7.54 24.72
N GLU A 115 -0.42 -8.20 25.28
CA GLU A 115 -1.35 -9.02 24.55
C GLU A 115 -1.93 -8.21 23.42
N GLN A 116 -1.55 -8.58 22.18
CA GLN A 116 -2.12 -7.95 21.01
C GLN A 116 -3.54 -8.48 20.81
N ARG A 117 -4.45 -7.55 20.57
CA ARG A 117 -5.82 -7.89 20.17
C ARG A 117 -5.77 -8.83 18.98
N ASN A 118 -6.43 -9.98 19.09
CA ASN A 118 -6.69 -10.85 17.96
C ASN A 118 -7.52 -10.10 16.90
N LEU A 119 -7.26 -10.40 15.62
CA LEU A 119 -8.13 -9.92 14.55
C LEU A 119 -9.52 -10.50 14.72
N LYS A 120 -10.53 -9.68 14.48
CA LYS A 120 -11.94 -10.05 14.48
C LYS A 120 -12.50 -10.05 13.05
N VAL A 121 -13.62 -10.71 12.86
CA VAL A 121 -14.39 -10.62 11.61
C VAL A 121 -14.85 -9.17 11.43
N ASN A 122 -14.83 -8.69 10.19
CA ASN A 122 -15.06 -7.31 9.74
C ASN A 122 -13.93 -6.30 10.03
N ASP A 123 -12.84 -6.69 10.67
CA ASP A 123 -11.66 -5.83 10.75
C ASP A 123 -11.17 -5.48 9.33
N VAL A 124 -10.78 -4.22 9.13
CA VAL A 124 -10.16 -3.77 7.88
C VAL A 124 -8.65 -3.78 8.05
N VAL A 125 -7.97 -4.45 7.14
CA VAL A 125 -6.52 -4.66 7.21
C VAL A 125 -5.83 -4.25 5.92
N VAL A 126 -4.57 -3.79 6.05
CA VAL A 126 -3.64 -3.64 4.94
C VAL A 126 -2.83 -4.92 4.82
N VAL A 127 -2.74 -5.46 3.62
CA VAL A 127 -1.96 -6.67 3.32
C VAL A 127 -0.63 -6.27 2.71
N ALA A 128 0.48 -6.71 3.31
CA ALA A 128 1.78 -6.58 2.67
C ALA A 128 1.86 -7.52 1.47
N ASP A 129 1.92 -6.96 0.29
CA ASP A 129 2.10 -7.69 -0.95
C ASP A 129 3.27 -7.09 -1.74
N SER A 130 4.34 -7.86 -1.87
CA SER A 130 5.53 -7.48 -2.62
C SER A 130 5.26 -7.24 -4.12
N ASN A 131 4.13 -7.71 -4.62
CA ASN A 131 3.72 -7.54 -6.02
C ASN A 131 2.68 -6.42 -6.21
N ALA A 132 2.44 -5.60 -5.17
CA ALA A 132 1.52 -4.49 -5.28
C ALA A 132 2.00 -3.48 -6.34
N LEU A 133 1.08 -3.02 -7.17
CA LEU A 133 1.38 -1.95 -8.13
C LEU A 133 1.77 -0.68 -7.37
N ARG A 134 2.64 0.12 -7.99
CA ARG A 134 3.10 1.40 -7.44
C ARG A 134 1.94 2.28 -6.98
N GLY A 135 2.00 2.79 -5.75
CA GLY A 135 0.97 3.64 -5.15
C GLY A 135 -0.29 2.90 -4.73
N ARG A 136 -0.33 1.57 -4.82
CA ARG A 136 -1.48 0.81 -4.36
C ARG A 136 -1.16 0.03 -3.11
N TYR A 137 -1.96 0.26 -2.10
CA TYR A 137 -2.01 -0.55 -0.89
C TYR A 137 -3.14 -1.56 -1.01
N PHE A 138 -2.83 -2.80 -0.70
CA PHE A 138 -3.80 -3.88 -0.77
C PHE A 138 -4.62 -3.90 0.52
N ILE A 139 -5.89 -3.51 0.42
CA ILE A 139 -6.79 -3.43 1.57
C ILE A 139 -7.86 -4.49 1.45
N ALA A 140 -8.12 -5.16 2.56
CA ALA A 140 -9.08 -6.25 2.64
C ALA A 140 -9.87 -6.21 3.95
N ARG A 141 -11.04 -6.84 3.95
CA ARG A 141 -11.86 -7.08 5.13
C ARG A 141 -11.66 -8.53 5.58
N VAL A 142 -11.55 -8.74 6.88
CA VAL A 142 -11.52 -10.07 7.48
C VAL A 142 -12.92 -10.66 7.42
N CYS A 143 -13.09 -11.79 6.73
CA CYS A 143 -14.37 -12.49 6.65
C CYS A 143 -14.42 -13.74 7.55
N GLU A 144 -13.28 -14.34 7.85
CA GLU A 144 -13.21 -15.53 8.71
C GLU A 144 -11.88 -15.55 9.45
N ILE A 145 -11.89 -16.05 10.67
CA ILE A 145 -10.71 -16.18 11.52
C ILE A 145 -10.48 -17.65 11.87
N PHE A 146 -9.22 -18.07 11.92
CA PHE A 146 -8.83 -19.43 12.29
C PHE A 146 -8.00 -19.41 13.57
N PRO A 147 -8.66 -19.52 14.76
CA PRO A 147 -7.94 -19.57 16.03
C PRO A 147 -7.15 -20.89 16.15
N SER A 148 -5.94 -20.79 16.70
CA SER A 148 -5.12 -21.95 17.05
C SER A 148 -5.54 -22.50 18.43
N GLN A 149 -4.98 -23.63 18.84
CA GLN A 149 -5.29 -24.27 20.13
C GLN A 149 -4.99 -23.38 21.34
N ASP A 150 -4.10 -22.41 21.20
CA ASP A 150 -3.74 -21.41 22.22
C ASP A 150 -4.66 -20.17 22.22
N GLY A 151 -5.76 -20.19 21.45
CA GLY A 151 -6.69 -19.06 21.32
C GLY A 151 -6.18 -17.90 20.49
N GLN A 152 -4.95 -17.96 19.95
CA GLN A 152 -4.43 -16.91 19.09
C GLN A 152 -4.81 -17.11 17.63
N VAL A 153 -5.20 -16.04 16.96
CA VAL A 153 -5.51 -16.03 15.53
C VAL A 153 -4.20 -15.85 14.74
N ARG A 154 -3.81 -16.88 13.98
CA ARG A 154 -2.59 -16.86 13.15
C ARG A 154 -2.87 -16.80 11.66
N LYS A 155 -4.07 -17.20 11.25
CA LYS A 155 -4.54 -17.17 9.87
C LYS A 155 -5.93 -16.59 9.81
N VAL A 156 -6.21 -15.85 8.75
CA VAL A 156 -7.53 -15.27 8.48
C VAL A 156 -7.85 -15.41 7.00
N SER A 157 -9.13 -15.50 6.70
CA SER A 157 -9.65 -15.36 5.35
C SER A 157 -10.02 -13.90 5.12
N LEU A 158 -9.55 -13.35 4.02
CA LEU A 158 -9.71 -11.96 3.64
C LEU A 158 -10.57 -11.86 2.39
N GLU A 159 -11.40 -10.86 2.34
CA GLU A 159 -12.21 -10.51 1.18
C GLU A 159 -11.81 -9.15 0.64
N TYR A 160 -11.56 -9.06 -0.65
CA TYR A 160 -11.25 -7.82 -1.32
C TYR A 160 -11.82 -7.77 -2.74
N LYS A 161 -12.01 -6.56 -3.26
CA LYS A 161 -12.38 -6.36 -4.66
C LYS A 161 -11.14 -6.26 -5.52
N SER A 162 -11.03 -7.07 -6.58
CA SER A 162 -9.93 -6.98 -7.51
C SER A 162 -10.22 -5.94 -8.59
N PHE A 163 -9.18 -5.18 -8.91
CA PHE A 163 -9.19 -4.33 -10.10
C PHE A 163 -8.37 -5.03 -11.19
N ARG A 164 -8.97 -5.30 -12.34
CA ARG A 164 -8.21 -5.56 -13.56
C ARG A 164 -7.96 -4.23 -14.26
N VAL A 165 -6.70 -3.89 -14.44
CA VAL A 165 -6.30 -2.79 -15.30
C VAL A 165 -6.07 -3.38 -16.68
N GLY A 166 -7.00 -3.14 -17.59
CA GLY A 166 -6.83 -3.46 -19.01
C GLY A 166 -6.21 -2.28 -19.77
N SER A 167 -5.81 -2.53 -21.01
CA SER A 167 -5.26 -1.51 -21.91
C SER A 167 -6.29 -0.51 -22.43
N ARG A 168 -7.59 -0.73 -22.18
CA ARG A 168 -8.71 0.14 -22.60
C ARG A 168 -9.57 0.51 -21.39
N ALA A 169 -10.21 1.67 -21.43
CA ALA A 169 -11.13 2.12 -20.38
C ALA A 169 -12.31 1.13 -20.14
N SER A 170 -12.72 0.38 -21.19
CA SER A 170 -13.73 -0.69 -21.11
C SER A 170 -13.28 -1.92 -20.33
N ASP A 171 -11.97 -2.08 -20.11
CA ASP A 171 -11.40 -3.23 -19.41
C ASP A 171 -11.38 -3.05 -17.89
N TYR A 172 -11.87 -1.92 -17.40
CA TYR A 172 -12.13 -1.67 -15.96
C TYR A 172 -13.33 -2.52 -15.50
N VAL A 173 -13.14 -3.82 -15.44
CA VAL A 173 -14.14 -4.70 -14.84
C VAL A 173 -13.94 -4.66 -13.31
N VAL A 174 -14.67 -3.73 -12.71
CA VAL A 174 -14.88 -3.69 -11.26
C VAL A 174 -15.79 -4.86 -10.89
N ASN A 175 -15.48 -5.57 -9.81
CA ASN A 175 -16.41 -6.33 -8.97
C ASN A 175 -16.30 -7.84 -8.89
N LYS A 176 -15.13 -8.43 -9.11
CA LYS A 176 -14.97 -9.78 -8.59
C LYS A 176 -14.46 -9.69 -7.14
N VAL A 177 -15.30 -10.10 -6.22
CA VAL A 177 -14.88 -10.32 -4.83
C VAL A 177 -13.98 -11.56 -4.83
N ILE A 178 -12.77 -11.38 -4.31
CA ILE A 178 -11.78 -12.46 -4.19
C ILE A 178 -11.58 -12.74 -2.71
N ARG A 179 -11.57 -14.04 -2.36
CA ARG A 179 -11.22 -14.51 -1.03
C ARG A 179 -9.85 -15.15 -1.03
N ILE A 180 -9.01 -14.76 -0.09
CA ILE A 180 -7.67 -15.31 0.09
C ILE A 180 -7.42 -15.57 1.57
N THR A 181 -6.67 -16.62 1.87
CA THR A 181 -6.20 -16.88 3.24
C THR A 181 -4.78 -16.35 3.40
N ARG A 182 -4.53 -15.60 4.46
CA ARG A 182 -3.23 -15.00 4.78
C ARG A 182 -2.86 -15.19 6.24
N SER A 183 -1.55 -15.18 6.51
CA SER A 183 -1.04 -15.13 7.87
C SER A 183 -1.19 -13.73 8.45
N VAL A 184 -1.58 -13.63 9.71
CA VAL A 184 -1.69 -12.36 10.44
C VAL A 184 -0.38 -11.55 10.44
N ARG A 185 0.77 -12.23 10.35
CA ARG A 185 2.09 -11.56 10.27
C ARG A 185 2.30 -10.70 9.02
N LYS A 186 1.48 -10.88 7.98
CA LYS A 186 1.51 -10.09 6.75
C LYS A 186 0.40 -9.05 6.69
N LEU A 187 -0.25 -8.81 7.81
CA LEU A 187 -1.40 -7.92 7.91
C LEU A 187 -1.13 -6.81 8.91
N ALA A 188 -1.55 -5.62 8.58
CA ALA A 188 -1.59 -4.49 9.49
C ALA A 188 -3.05 -4.09 9.71
N LEU A 189 -3.49 -4.02 10.96
CA LEU A 189 -4.85 -3.56 11.30
C LEU A 189 -4.95 -2.07 10.97
N LEU A 190 -5.87 -1.72 10.07
CA LEU A 190 -6.14 -0.34 9.68
C LEU A 190 -7.30 0.24 10.48
N VAL A 191 -8.41 -0.47 10.53
CA VAL A 191 -9.60 -0.08 11.29
C VAL A 191 -10.14 -1.28 12.03
N PRO A 192 -10.23 -1.22 13.36
CA PRO A 192 -10.90 -2.25 14.13
C PRO A 192 -12.40 -2.22 13.85
N CYS A 193 -13.02 -3.39 13.82
CA CYS A 193 -14.47 -3.48 13.92
C CYS A 193 -14.86 -3.12 15.35
N ASP A 194 -15.63 -2.06 15.50
CA ASP A 194 -16.26 -1.73 16.78
C ASP A 194 -17.38 -2.75 17.03
N ASP A 195 -17.39 -3.32 18.23
CA ASP A 195 -18.41 -4.26 18.69
C ASP A 195 -19.74 -3.58 18.93
#